data_f58ce18e526d8332ce4c346b3c1e2419
#
_entry.id   f58ce18e526d8332ce4c346b3c1e2419
#
_cell.length_a   1.000
_cell.length_b   1.000
_cell.length_c   1.000
_cell.angle_alpha   90.00
_cell.angle_beta   90.00
_cell.angle_gamma   90.00
#
_symmetry.space_group_name_H-M   'P 1'
#
loop_
_entity.id
_entity.type
_entity.pdbx_description
1 polymer ?
#
loop_
_entity_poly.entity_id
_entity_poly.type
_entity_poly.pdbx_seq_one_letter_code
_entity_poly.pdbx_strand_id
1 'polypeptide(L)'
;MKDYNINNYNRYKQDIKANQPEGKSWDKYTRDELIIKFTPLAENIARKFSTSQAASGVMTVTDMIQEGHIGLIKAVDKIIWPTIFEAENPERRLKSFLAKRIKGAIRRAIDNNRGSMRIPE
;
A
#
# COMPACT_ATOMS: atom_id res chain seq x y z
N MET A 1 -23.25 7.11 -11.42
CA MET A 1 -22.53 6.83 -10.16
C MET A 1 -21.08 6.43 -10.43
N LYS A 2 -20.87 5.43 -11.27
CA LYS A 2 -19.51 5.01 -11.63
C LYS A 2 -18.72 6.12 -12.31
N ASP A 3 -19.34 6.83 -13.26
CA ASP A 3 -18.68 7.92 -13.98
C ASP A 3 -18.31 9.07 -13.05
N TYR A 4 -19.18 9.37 -12.10
CA TYR A 4 -18.91 10.40 -11.09
C TYR A 4 -17.67 10.04 -10.27
N ASN A 5 -17.56 8.80 -9.82
CA ASN A 5 -16.44 8.33 -9.02
C ASN A 5 -15.13 8.33 -9.82
N ILE A 6 -15.18 7.92 -11.08
CA ILE A 6 -14.02 7.93 -11.97
C ILE A 6 -13.53 9.35 -12.21
N ASN A 7 -14.44 10.29 -12.47
CA ASN A 7 -14.09 11.67 -12.72
C ASN A 7 -13.47 12.32 -11.48
N ASN A 8 -13.99 12.06 -10.30
CA ASN A 8 -13.43 12.55 -9.05
C ASN A 8 -12.05 11.98 -8.78
N TYR A 9 -11.87 10.69 -9.06
CA TYR A 9 -10.58 10.03 -8.88
C TYR A 9 -9.53 10.58 -9.84
N ASN A 10 -9.90 10.79 -11.10
CA ASN A 10 -9.00 11.37 -12.10
C ASN A 10 -8.64 12.80 -11.75
N ARG A 11 -9.60 13.60 -11.28
CA ARG A 11 -9.36 14.97 -10.83
C ARG A 11 -8.39 14.97 -9.64
N TYR A 12 -8.60 14.10 -8.69
CA TYR A 12 -7.73 13.94 -7.52
C TYR A 12 -6.29 13.62 -7.94
N LYS A 13 -6.13 12.70 -8.89
CA LYS A 13 -4.81 12.36 -9.42
C LYS A 13 -4.16 13.55 -10.13
N GLN A 14 -4.94 14.29 -10.91
CA GLN A 14 -4.44 15.47 -11.60
C GLN A 14 -4.03 16.57 -10.62
N ASP A 15 -4.82 16.78 -9.59
CA ASP A 15 -4.52 17.77 -8.56
C ASP A 15 -3.23 17.42 -7.82
N ILE A 16 -3.03 16.15 -7.50
CA ILE A 16 -1.78 15.69 -6.88
C ILE A 16 -0.60 15.95 -7.79
N LYS A 17 -0.71 15.62 -9.09
CA LYS A 17 0.37 15.86 -10.06
C LYS A 17 0.66 17.35 -10.22
N ALA A 18 -0.38 18.16 -10.31
CA ALA A 18 -0.25 19.61 -10.50
C ALA A 18 0.42 20.28 -9.30
N ASN A 19 0.17 19.75 -8.10
CA ASN A 19 0.70 20.29 -6.86
C ASN A 19 2.06 19.73 -6.47
N GLN A 20 2.58 18.75 -7.23
CA GLN A 20 3.93 18.23 -6.98
C GLN A 20 4.96 19.20 -7.58
N PRO A 21 5.84 19.76 -6.76
CA PRO A 21 6.93 20.58 -7.30
C PRO A 21 7.86 19.70 -8.14
N GLU A 22 8.20 20.17 -9.34
CA GLU A 22 9.17 19.47 -10.19
C GLU A 22 10.50 19.36 -9.47
N GLY A 23 11.13 18.20 -9.58
CA GLY A 23 12.42 17.94 -8.97
C GLY A 23 12.41 17.69 -7.48
N LYS A 24 11.23 17.57 -6.87
CA LYS A 24 11.16 17.22 -5.44
C LYS A 24 11.65 15.80 -5.24
N SER A 25 12.71 15.68 -4.44
CA SER A 25 13.25 14.37 -4.08
C SER A 25 12.27 13.62 -3.15
N TRP A 26 12.28 12.29 -3.22
CA TRP A 26 11.40 11.46 -2.41
C TRP A 26 11.57 11.69 -0.91
N ASP A 27 12.77 12.03 -0.46
CA ASP A 27 13.04 12.29 0.96
C ASP A 27 12.50 13.64 1.44
N LYS A 28 12.09 14.51 0.52
CA LYS A 28 11.44 15.80 0.84
C LYS A 28 9.95 15.67 1.10
N TYR A 29 9.35 14.53 0.74
CA TYR A 29 7.95 14.30 1.04
C TYR A 29 7.77 14.08 2.54
N THR A 30 6.68 14.61 3.08
CA THR A 30 6.33 14.32 4.46
C THR A 30 5.83 12.87 4.58
N ARG A 31 5.79 12.36 5.80
CA ARG A 31 5.25 11.04 6.09
C ARG A 31 3.83 10.88 5.54
N ASP A 32 2.99 11.86 5.79
CA ASP A 32 1.58 11.82 5.36
C ASP A 32 1.45 11.88 3.84
N GLU A 33 2.27 12.69 3.18
CA GLU A 33 2.29 12.78 1.71
C GLU A 33 2.65 11.43 1.09
N LEU A 34 3.63 10.73 1.64
CA LEU A 34 4.03 9.41 1.16
C LEU A 34 2.92 8.39 1.36
N ILE A 35 2.27 8.40 2.51
CA ILE A 35 1.17 7.49 2.80
C ILE A 35 0.03 7.71 1.80
N ILE A 36 -0.36 8.95 1.58
CA ILE A 36 -1.43 9.29 0.64
C ILE A 36 -1.04 8.86 -0.78
N LYS A 37 0.19 9.15 -1.18
CA LYS A 37 0.66 8.83 -2.53
C LYS A 37 0.64 7.33 -2.82
N PHE A 38 0.98 6.50 -1.84
CA PHE A 38 1.09 5.06 -2.04
C PHE A 38 -0.13 4.28 -1.53
N THR A 39 -1.17 4.95 -1.07
CA THR A 39 -2.44 4.30 -0.70
C THR A 39 -3.02 3.45 -1.84
N PRO A 40 -3.06 3.92 -3.12
CA PRO A 40 -3.54 3.07 -4.20
C PRO A 40 -2.73 1.80 -4.38
N LEU A 41 -1.43 1.84 -4.14
CA LEU A 41 -0.59 0.64 -4.20
C LEU A 41 -1.04 -0.39 -3.15
N ALA A 42 -1.28 0.05 -1.92
CA ALA A 42 -1.73 -0.83 -0.85
C ALA A 42 -3.09 -1.45 -1.17
N GLU A 43 -4.01 -0.66 -1.70
CA GLU A 43 -5.33 -1.14 -2.09
C GLU A 43 -5.25 -2.18 -3.22
N ASN A 44 -4.42 -1.93 -4.23
CA ASN A 44 -4.25 -2.86 -5.34
C ASN A 44 -3.67 -4.20 -4.87
N ILE A 45 -2.70 -4.15 -3.98
CA ILE A 45 -2.11 -5.37 -3.42
C ILE A 45 -3.16 -6.15 -2.61
N ALA A 46 -3.94 -5.45 -1.79
CA ALA A 46 -4.99 -6.08 -1.00
C ALA A 46 -6.04 -6.76 -1.90
N ARG A 47 -6.43 -6.11 -2.97
CA ARG A 47 -7.40 -6.67 -3.92
C ARG A 47 -6.87 -7.93 -4.60
N LYS A 48 -5.59 -7.95 -4.93
CA LYS A 48 -4.95 -9.15 -5.50
C LYS A 48 -4.98 -10.31 -4.50
N PHE A 49 -4.72 -10.03 -3.23
CA PHE A 49 -4.82 -11.06 -2.19
C PHE A 49 -6.24 -11.58 -2.01
N SER A 50 -7.25 -10.71 -2.17
CA SER A 50 -8.63 -11.10 -1.99
C SER A 50 -9.10 -12.17 -2.98
N THR A 51 -8.43 -12.27 -4.14
CA THR A 51 -8.74 -13.28 -5.15
C THR A 51 -7.95 -14.57 -4.96
N SER A 52 -7.00 -14.61 -4.02
CA SER A 52 -6.21 -15.80 -3.77
C SER A 52 -6.98 -16.80 -2.92
N GLN A 53 -6.74 -18.10 -3.17
CA GLN A 53 -7.36 -19.17 -2.39
C GLN A 53 -6.95 -19.13 -0.93
N ALA A 54 -5.72 -18.70 -0.65
CA ALA A 54 -5.20 -18.61 0.70
C ALA A 54 -6.00 -17.65 1.58
N ALA A 55 -6.55 -16.60 1.00
CA ALA A 55 -7.32 -15.59 1.71
C ALA A 55 -8.84 -15.86 1.69
N SER A 56 -9.29 -16.77 0.83
CA SER A 56 -10.73 -17.06 0.65
C SER A 56 -11.38 -17.53 1.94
N GLY A 57 -12.43 -16.83 2.36
CA GLY A 57 -13.17 -17.19 3.57
C GLY A 57 -12.50 -16.82 4.89
N VAL A 58 -11.29 -16.28 4.85
CA VAL A 58 -10.55 -15.92 6.06
C VAL A 58 -10.75 -14.44 6.42
N MET A 59 -10.61 -13.58 5.42
CA MET A 59 -10.74 -12.14 5.60
C MET A 59 -11.54 -11.53 4.46
N THR A 60 -12.28 -10.46 4.76
CA THR A 60 -12.96 -9.67 3.72
C THR A 60 -11.95 -8.80 2.98
N VAL A 61 -12.34 -8.33 1.79
CA VAL A 61 -11.53 -7.37 1.02
C VAL A 61 -11.24 -6.12 1.85
N THR A 62 -12.26 -5.62 2.55
CA THR A 62 -12.12 -4.44 3.40
C THR A 62 -11.09 -4.65 4.50
N ASP A 63 -11.10 -5.82 5.15
CA ASP A 63 -10.12 -6.15 6.17
C ASP A 63 -8.70 -6.18 5.60
N MET A 64 -8.54 -6.74 4.41
CA MET A 64 -7.24 -6.78 3.73
C MET A 64 -6.74 -5.39 3.37
N ILE A 65 -7.62 -4.53 2.91
CA ILE A 65 -7.28 -3.13 2.60
C ILE A 65 -6.81 -2.42 3.87
N GLN A 66 -7.49 -2.61 4.99
CA GLN A 66 -7.10 -2.02 6.26
C GLN A 66 -5.72 -2.51 6.70
N GLU A 67 -5.47 -3.80 6.59
CA GLU A 67 -4.16 -4.37 6.92
C GLU A 67 -3.07 -3.87 5.98
N GLY A 68 -3.41 -3.70 4.70
CA GLY A 68 -2.51 -3.11 3.72
C GLY A 68 -2.12 -1.67 4.08
N HIS A 69 -3.08 -0.88 4.52
CA HIS A 69 -2.83 0.49 4.97
C HIS A 69 -1.92 0.52 6.21
N ILE A 70 -2.17 -0.36 7.17
CA ILE A 70 -1.32 -0.47 8.36
C ILE A 70 0.11 -0.83 7.95
N GLY A 71 0.25 -1.79 7.04
CA GLY A 71 1.55 -2.17 6.51
C GLY A 71 2.27 -1.04 5.80
N LEU A 72 1.53 -0.24 5.02
CA LEU A 72 2.08 0.93 4.34
C LEU A 72 2.58 1.98 5.35
N ILE A 73 1.79 2.29 6.36
CA ILE A 73 2.15 3.28 7.38
C ILE A 73 3.45 2.85 8.08
N LYS A 74 3.52 1.60 8.48
CA LYS A 74 4.72 1.05 9.14
C LYS A 74 5.92 1.05 8.21
N ALA A 75 5.70 0.75 6.93
CA ALA A 75 6.77 0.73 5.94
C ALA A 75 7.36 2.12 5.70
N VAL A 76 6.51 3.13 5.61
CA VAL A 76 6.95 4.52 5.43
C VAL A 76 7.87 4.94 6.57
N ASP A 77 7.56 4.54 7.79
CA ASP A 77 8.38 4.86 8.96
C ASP A 77 9.74 4.14 8.95
N LYS A 78 9.88 3.11 8.14
CA LYS A 78 11.12 2.29 8.09
C LYS A 78 11.94 2.51 6.83
N ILE A 79 11.61 3.52 6.02
CA ILE A 79 12.37 3.81 4.81
C ILE A 79 13.79 4.25 5.18
N ILE A 80 14.77 3.62 4.55
CA ILE A 80 16.18 4.01 4.67
C ILE A 80 16.56 4.69 3.36
N TRP A 81 16.52 6.00 3.35
CA TRP A 81 16.67 6.79 2.13
C TRP A 81 17.96 6.54 1.36
N PRO A 82 19.14 6.39 1.99
CA PRO A 82 20.35 6.10 1.23
C PRO A 82 20.22 4.86 0.36
N THR A 83 19.56 3.80 0.82
CA THR A 83 19.39 2.58 0.03
C THR A 83 18.47 2.80 -1.16
N ILE A 84 17.50 3.70 -1.03
CA ILE A 84 16.58 4.05 -2.11
C ILE A 84 17.33 4.81 -3.21
N PHE A 85 18.16 5.77 -2.84
CA PHE A 85 18.89 6.60 -3.79
C PHE A 85 20.08 5.91 -4.45
N GLU A 86 20.57 4.81 -3.90
CA GLU A 86 21.61 3.99 -4.51
C GLU A 86 21.12 3.23 -5.73
N ALA A 87 19.82 3.00 -5.85
CA ALA A 87 19.25 2.26 -6.97
C ALA A 87 19.26 3.10 -8.24
N GLU A 88 19.34 2.43 -9.41
CA GLU A 88 19.25 3.09 -10.70
C GLU A 88 17.96 3.86 -10.87
N ASN A 89 16.86 3.28 -10.35
CA ASN A 89 15.55 3.90 -10.38
C ASN A 89 15.02 3.98 -8.95
N PRO A 90 15.23 5.11 -8.25
CA PRO A 90 14.79 5.25 -6.87
C PRO A 90 13.28 5.06 -6.68
N GLU A 91 12.47 5.54 -7.62
CA GLU A 91 11.01 5.37 -7.53
C GLU A 91 10.63 3.90 -7.53
N ARG A 92 11.20 3.12 -8.42
CA ARG A 92 10.94 1.69 -8.52
C ARG A 92 11.40 0.97 -7.25
N ARG A 93 12.55 1.34 -6.74
CA ARG A 93 13.10 0.77 -5.51
C ARG A 93 12.19 1.05 -4.32
N LEU A 94 11.71 2.29 -4.22
CA LEU A 94 10.79 2.69 -3.15
C LEU A 94 9.48 1.91 -3.23
N LYS A 95 8.90 1.82 -4.43
CA LYS A 95 7.66 1.04 -4.62
C LYS A 95 7.85 -0.42 -4.26
N SER A 96 8.96 -1.02 -4.66
CA SER A 96 9.27 -2.42 -4.33
C SER A 96 9.41 -2.63 -2.83
N PHE A 97 10.08 -1.73 -2.15
CA PHE A 97 10.23 -1.77 -0.70
C PHE A 97 8.88 -1.72 0.00
N LEU A 98 8.04 -0.76 -0.38
CA LEU A 98 6.71 -0.60 0.21
C LEU A 98 5.81 -1.79 -0.10
N ALA A 99 5.80 -2.24 -1.36
CA ALA A 99 4.97 -3.38 -1.78
C ALA A 99 5.30 -4.65 -1.00
N LYS A 100 6.57 -4.90 -0.80
CA LYS A 100 7.04 -6.08 -0.07
C LYS A 100 6.54 -6.08 1.37
N ARG A 101 6.57 -4.93 2.02
CA ARG A 101 6.11 -4.79 3.41
C ARG A 101 4.59 -4.84 3.51
N ILE A 102 3.89 -4.26 2.55
CA ILE A 102 2.42 -4.32 2.49
C ILE A 102 1.98 -5.78 2.32
N LYS A 103 2.60 -6.50 1.37
CA LYS A 103 2.30 -7.92 1.16
C LYS A 103 2.55 -8.74 2.41
N GLY A 104 3.66 -8.48 3.09
CA GLY A 104 4.00 -9.17 4.33
C GLY A 104 2.98 -8.94 5.44
N ALA A 105 2.50 -7.69 5.57
CA ALA A 105 1.50 -7.34 6.57
C ALA A 105 0.17 -8.07 6.31
N ILE A 106 -0.29 -8.07 5.05
CA ILE A 106 -1.54 -8.75 4.68
C ILE A 106 -1.40 -10.25 4.90
N ARG A 107 -0.28 -10.83 4.48
CA ARG A 107 -0.03 -12.27 4.63
C ARG A 107 -0.03 -12.69 6.10
N ARG A 108 0.62 -11.91 6.97
CA ARG A 108 0.61 -12.17 8.41
C ARG A 108 -0.79 -12.07 9.01
N ALA A 109 -1.58 -11.08 8.55
CA ALA A 109 -2.96 -10.92 9.01
C ALA A 109 -3.81 -12.14 8.60
N ILE A 110 -3.65 -12.63 7.37
CA ILE A 110 -4.34 -13.82 6.91
C ILE A 110 -3.96 -15.02 7.77
N ASP A 111 -2.69 -15.22 8.00
CA ASP A 111 -2.19 -16.34 8.79
C ASP A 111 -2.67 -16.28 10.23
N ASN A 112 -2.68 -15.09 10.83
CA ASN A 112 -3.17 -14.90 12.19
C ASN A 112 -4.67 -15.17 12.29
N ASN A 113 -5.45 -14.72 11.32
CA ASN A 113 -6.89 -14.97 11.31
C ASN A 113 -7.19 -16.46 11.09
N ARG A 114 -6.41 -17.12 10.24
CA ARG A 114 -6.55 -18.55 10.03
C ARG A 114 -6.21 -19.32 11.30
N GLY A 115 -5.17 -18.91 12.00
CA GLY A 115 -4.81 -19.49 13.29
C GLY A 115 -5.89 -19.29 14.34
N SER A 116 -6.52 -18.11 14.36
CA SER A 116 -7.62 -17.80 15.30
C SER A 116 -8.85 -18.64 15.04
N MET A 117 -9.05 -19.07 13.80
CA MET A 117 -10.20 -19.90 13.42
C MET A 117 -9.99 -21.38 13.70
N ARG A 118 -8.78 -21.79 14.02
CA ARG A 118 -8.52 -23.19 14.42
C ARG A 118 -9.07 -23.40 15.82
N ILE A 119 -9.94 -24.35 15.92
CA ILE A 119 -10.51 -24.75 17.22
C ILE A 119 -9.44 -25.55 17.96
N PRO A 120 -9.01 -25.12 19.15
CA PRO A 120 -8.07 -25.93 19.94
C PRO A 120 -8.74 -27.24 20.32
N GLU A 121 -8.06 -28.30 20.05
CA GLU A 121 -8.57 -29.62 20.44
C GLU A 121 -8.49 -29.81 21.94
#